data_ab19a6210e999d29dfbc80f7e6a4f4a0
#
_entry.id   ab19a6210e999d29dfbc80f7e6a4f4a0
#
_cell.length_a   1.000
_cell.length_b   1.000
_cell.length_c   1.000
_cell.angle_alpha   90.00
_cell.angle_beta   90.00
_cell.angle_gamma   90.00
#
_symmetry.space_group_name_H-M   'P 1'
#
loop_
_entity.id
_entity.type
_entity.pdbx_description
1 polymer ?
#
loop_
_entity_poly.entity_id
_entity_poly.type
_entity_poly.pdbx_seq_one_letter_code
_entity_poly.pdbx_strand_id
1 'polypeptide(L)'
;MRYLYQRKEGGNYYIRLQPPGQKLVERSLGTSDLKAAEIAAADLIKQHKAFMYQQRQARVARVVHGPWAHEYAPGLHTLPNGGHVMATETDLTFSDGTRRPNGGPAIYLTGAPLSAAREFHAFDDAYDGKIGEGPIEDQRPKFVAAKSSADDVVLETYIKHKGITGYREREARKMWRIFRTVVNKPLRDCTRDDGRTIVAYLEDQADDDEPPKSATLRRRMVPLVAAVNLAIDEGKLKFNPFSSVVPDRKDEDEREAFDDDDMKLIRANLHRLDANDQLLLRVLATTGVRRGEAFEINGEKSEDGIRYCMVGTKTPQSLRRIPFPKDLLPHLPKKITGPLITGRKDSASKRLREFLCEIGIKDRDKAPMHSFRHRAAQRLRRAIADEALREAIGGWADGKKKTSRKYGNKHGRGFPIKMLKEAIDKIGM
;
A
#
# COMPACT_ATOMS: atom_id res chain seq x y z
N MET A 1 10.25 17.93 -13.09
CA MET A 1 11.13 17.90 -11.89
C MET A 1 10.50 18.63 -10.71
N ARG A 2 10.65 18.10 -9.48
CA ARG A 2 9.94 18.57 -8.26
C ARG A 2 10.29 20.00 -7.84
N TYR A 3 11.49 20.46 -8.15
CA TYR A 3 12.03 21.74 -7.65
C TYR A 3 12.06 22.84 -8.69
N LEU A 4 11.83 22.51 -9.98
CA LEU A 4 11.91 23.45 -11.09
C LEU A 4 10.55 23.75 -11.65
N TYR A 5 10.27 25.01 -11.95
CA TYR A 5 9.04 25.44 -12.61
C TYR A 5 9.26 26.73 -13.40
N GLN A 6 8.36 27.01 -14.34
CA GLN A 6 8.31 28.29 -15.06
C GLN A 6 7.10 29.10 -14.60
N ARG A 7 7.25 30.39 -14.39
CA ARG A 7 6.15 31.31 -14.06
C ARG A 7 5.28 31.65 -15.27
N LYS A 8 5.86 31.61 -16.47
CA LYS A 8 5.17 31.78 -17.76
C LYS A 8 5.75 30.78 -18.74
N GLU A 9 4.93 30.24 -19.61
CA GLU A 9 5.36 29.34 -20.69
C GLU A 9 6.46 30.01 -21.54
N GLY A 10 7.57 29.29 -21.78
CA GLY A 10 8.75 29.83 -22.47
C GLY A 10 9.62 30.80 -21.64
N GLY A 11 9.25 31.12 -20.40
CA GLY A 11 10.04 31.97 -19.51
C GLY A 11 11.17 31.23 -18.81
N ASN A 12 11.95 31.96 -18.00
CA ASN A 12 13.02 31.37 -17.22
C ASN A 12 12.50 30.37 -16.20
N TYR A 13 13.30 29.32 -15.95
CA TYR A 13 13.09 28.38 -14.87
C TYR A 13 13.43 29.00 -13.52
N TYR A 14 12.65 28.60 -12.50
CA TYR A 14 12.86 28.93 -11.11
C TYR A 14 13.05 27.67 -10.31
N ILE A 15 13.93 27.70 -9.31
CA ILE A 15 14.02 26.67 -8.28
C ILE A 15 13.18 27.06 -7.08
N ARG A 16 12.44 26.11 -6.53
CA ARG A 16 11.63 26.29 -5.33
C ARG A 16 12.01 25.22 -4.30
N LEU A 17 12.57 25.65 -3.18
CA LEU A 17 13.02 24.80 -2.09
C LEU A 17 12.35 25.26 -0.79
N GLN A 18 11.79 24.32 -0.07
CA GLN A 18 11.17 24.59 1.25
C GLN A 18 11.76 23.68 2.31
N PRO A 19 12.85 24.09 2.98
CA PRO A 19 13.37 23.34 4.11
C PRO A 19 12.39 23.35 5.28
N PRO A 20 12.24 22.26 6.05
CA PRO A 20 11.37 22.20 7.20
C PRO A 20 11.69 23.28 8.23
N GLY A 21 10.68 24.04 8.65
CA GLY A 21 10.83 25.12 9.62
C GLY A 21 11.52 26.38 9.11
N GLN A 22 11.83 26.47 7.81
CA GLN A 22 12.45 27.65 7.19
C GLN A 22 11.51 28.31 6.17
N LYS A 23 11.83 29.56 5.81
CA LYS A 23 11.11 30.28 4.76
C LYS A 23 11.33 29.62 3.40
N LEU A 24 10.30 29.66 2.57
CA LEU A 24 10.35 29.23 1.17
C LEU A 24 11.45 29.99 0.42
N VAL A 25 12.34 29.24 -0.23
CA VAL A 25 13.39 29.80 -1.10
C VAL A 25 12.97 29.66 -2.55
N GLU A 26 12.75 30.76 -3.22
CA GLU A 26 12.51 30.82 -4.67
C GLU A 26 13.63 31.63 -5.33
N ARG A 27 14.27 31.06 -6.36
CA ARG A 27 15.34 31.71 -7.10
C ARG A 27 15.21 31.45 -8.60
N SER A 28 15.36 32.50 -9.41
CA SER A 28 15.49 32.35 -10.85
C SER A 28 16.82 31.72 -11.23
N LEU A 29 16.80 30.82 -12.20
CA LEU A 29 17.97 30.15 -12.74
C LEU A 29 18.52 30.83 -13.99
N GLY A 30 17.87 31.91 -14.45
CA GLY A 30 18.34 32.74 -15.58
C GLY A 30 18.26 32.08 -16.95
N THR A 31 17.65 30.92 -17.06
CA THR A 31 17.54 30.17 -18.33
C THR A 31 16.14 29.65 -18.56
N SER A 32 15.71 29.61 -19.83
CA SER A 32 14.48 28.98 -20.28
C SER A 32 14.69 27.55 -20.80
N ASP A 33 15.94 27.10 -20.91
CA ASP A 33 16.27 25.71 -21.24
C ASP A 33 16.26 24.81 -20.02
N LEU A 34 15.53 23.69 -20.10
CA LEU A 34 15.36 22.76 -18.97
C LEU A 34 16.66 22.11 -18.53
N LYS A 35 17.50 21.70 -19.50
CA LYS A 35 18.77 21.00 -19.18
C LYS A 35 19.76 21.98 -18.52
N ALA A 36 19.85 23.19 -19.01
CA ALA A 36 20.65 24.24 -18.41
C ALA A 36 20.14 24.58 -16.99
N ALA A 37 18.83 24.63 -16.79
CA ALA A 37 18.21 24.85 -15.48
C ALA A 37 18.51 23.68 -14.51
N GLU A 38 18.49 22.44 -14.98
CA GLU A 38 18.84 21.26 -14.19
C GLU A 38 20.30 21.32 -13.70
N ILE A 39 21.21 21.68 -14.57
CA ILE A 39 22.64 21.84 -14.23
C ILE A 39 22.81 22.96 -13.22
N ALA A 40 22.21 24.14 -13.46
CA ALA A 40 22.29 25.29 -12.56
C ALA A 40 21.68 25.04 -11.17
N ALA A 41 20.68 24.15 -11.09
CA ALA A 41 20.02 23.78 -9.84
C ALA A 41 20.68 22.61 -9.10
N ALA A 42 21.55 21.83 -9.74
CA ALA A 42 22.06 20.56 -9.23
C ALA A 42 22.68 20.67 -7.83
N ASP A 43 23.53 21.67 -7.61
CA ASP A 43 24.18 21.88 -6.31
C ASP A 43 23.20 22.33 -5.22
N LEU A 44 22.24 23.19 -5.56
CA LEU A 44 21.21 23.65 -4.61
C LEU A 44 20.28 22.47 -4.22
N ILE A 45 19.92 21.63 -5.17
CA ILE A 45 19.12 20.44 -4.93
C ILE A 45 19.89 19.43 -4.06
N LYS A 46 21.19 19.24 -4.36
CA LYS A 46 22.07 18.35 -3.57
C LYS A 46 22.21 18.84 -2.13
N GLN A 47 22.43 20.13 -1.92
CA GLN A 47 22.50 20.74 -0.59
C GLN A 47 21.16 20.61 0.15
N HIS A 48 20.05 20.87 -0.52
CA HIS A 48 18.72 20.71 0.06
C HIS A 48 18.44 19.25 0.47
N LYS A 49 18.76 18.29 -0.39
CA LYS A 49 18.65 16.85 -0.09
C LYS A 49 19.53 16.45 1.10
N ALA A 50 20.77 16.92 1.15
CA ALA A 50 21.67 16.67 2.27
C ALA A 50 21.13 17.25 3.58
N PHE A 51 20.60 18.48 3.55
CA PHE A 51 19.94 19.10 4.71
C PHE A 51 18.70 18.31 5.15
N MET A 52 17.83 17.90 4.23
CA MET A 52 16.67 17.06 4.52
C MET A 52 17.08 15.71 5.13
N TYR A 53 18.15 15.10 4.61
CA TYR A 53 18.69 13.87 5.16
C TYR A 53 19.19 14.05 6.60
N GLN A 54 19.96 15.12 6.88
CA GLN A 54 20.41 15.44 8.23
C GLN A 54 19.24 15.70 9.19
N GLN A 55 18.20 16.41 8.76
CA GLN A 55 16.99 16.63 9.56
C GLN A 55 16.23 15.31 9.84
N ARG A 56 16.19 14.40 8.89
CA ARG A 56 15.64 13.04 9.09
C ARG A 56 16.45 12.27 10.12
N GLN A 57 17.77 12.28 10.01
CA GLN A 57 18.66 11.63 10.98
C GLN A 57 18.48 12.23 12.38
N ALA A 58 18.40 13.56 12.50
CA ALA A 58 18.13 14.22 13.77
C ALA A 58 16.75 13.87 14.35
N ARG A 59 15.73 13.65 13.51
CA ARG A 59 14.40 13.19 13.95
C ARG A 59 14.43 11.73 14.41
N VAL A 60 15.10 10.84 13.67
CA VAL A 60 15.31 9.45 14.07
C VAL A 60 16.10 9.41 15.38
N ALA A 61 17.16 10.19 15.50
CA ALA A 61 17.90 10.33 16.75
C ALA A 61 17.01 10.79 17.92
N ARG A 62 16.09 11.76 17.71
CA ARG A 62 15.14 12.21 18.75
C ARG A 62 14.12 11.13 19.14
N VAL A 63 13.70 10.29 18.23
CA VAL A 63 12.78 9.16 18.52
C VAL A 63 13.48 8.07 19.34
N VAL A 64 14.77 7.87 19.10
CA VAL A 64 15.60 6.88 19.82
C VAL A 64 16.16 7.44 21.14
N HIS A 65 16.23 8.76 21.29
CA HIS A 65 16.53 9.45 22.55
C HIS A 65 15.35 9.50 23.54
N GLY A 66 14.28 8.73 23.29
CA GLY A 66 13.27 8.51 24.31
C GLY A 66 13.88 7.82 25.55
N PRO A 67 13.19 7.86 26.70
CA PRO A 67 13.66 7.32 28.01
C PRO A 67 13.79 5.78 28.07
N TRP A 68 13.97 5.12 26.92
CA TRP A 68 13.91 3.67 26.73
C TRP A 68 15.28 3.00 26.56
N ALA A 69 16.38 3.68 26.79
CA ALA A 69 17.68 3.04 26.85
C ALA A 69 17.75 2.16 28.11
N HIS A 70 17.36 0.88 27.98
CA HIS A 70 17.61 -0.08 29.05
C HIS A 70 19.12 -0.22 29.26
N GLU A 71 19.53 0.05 30.47
CA GLU A 71 20.88 -0.28 30.96
C GLU A 71 20.89 -1.75 31.32
N TYR A 72 21.64 -2.56 30.58
CA TYR A 72 21.84 -3.97 30.91
C TYR A 72 23.00 -4.15 31.88
N ALA A 73 22.81 -4.92 32.93
CA ALA A 73 23.92 -5.33 33.77
C ALA A 73 24.98 -6.08 32.93
N PRO A 74 26.29 -5.99 33.27
CA PRO A 74 27.30 -6.73 32.52
C PRO A 74 26.99 -8.23 32.45
N GLY A 75 27.07 -8.81 31.25
CA GLY A 75 26.76 -10.22 31.00
C GLY A 75 26.05 -10.47 29.67
N LEU A 76 25.71 -11.73 29.44
CA LEU A 76 24.95 -12.15 28.26
C LEU A 76 23.46 -12.09 28.55
N HIS A 77 22.73 -11.33 27.74
CA HIS A 77 21.29 -11.20 27.82
C HIS A 77 20.61 -11.75 26.57
N THR A 78 19.44 -12.37 26.77
CA THR A 78 18.58 -12.81 25.66
C THR A 78 17.53 -11.75 25.43
N LEU A 79 17.46 -11.26 24.19
CA LEU A 79 16.49 -10.28 23.75
C LEU A 79 15.11 -10.93 23.52
N PRO A 80 14.01 -10.17 23.59
CA PRO A 80 12.65 -10.71 23.37
C PRO A 80 12.43 -11.36 22.00
N ASN A 81 13.23 -10.97 21.00
CA ASN A 81 13.23 -11.57 19.65
C ASN A 81 14.05 -12.88 19.55
N GLY A 82 14.59 -13.38 20.67
CA GLY A 82 15.43 -14.58 20.73
C GLY A 82 16.91 -14.34 20.37
N GLY A 83 17.30 -13.13 20.00
CA GLY A 83 18.70 -12.74 19.79
C GLY A 83 19.46 -12.61 21.12
N HIS A 84 20.80 -12.60 21.06
CA HIS A 84 21.66 -12.41 22.22
C HIS A 84 22.46 -11.12 22.13
N VAL A 85 22.66 -10.47 23.28
CA VAL A 85 23.51 -9.29 23.41
C VAL A 85 24.44 -9.48 24.61
N MET A 86 25.72 -9.22 24.42
CA MET A 86 26.72 -9.15 25.48
C MET A 86 26.81 -7.71 25.95
N ALA A 87 26.45 -7.46 27.19
CA ALA A 87 26.56 -6.16 27.84
C ALA A 87 27.87 -6.06 28.65
N THR A 88 28.53 -4.94 28.56
CA THR A 88 29.57 -4.47 29.51
C THR A 88 29.04 -3.22 30.20
N GLU A 89 29.78 -2.64 31.13
CA GLU A 89 29.40 -1.40 31.81
C GLU A 89 29.19 -0.24 30.79
N THR A 90 29.91 -0.26 29.67
CA THR A 90 29.91 0.82 28.68
C THR A 90 29.29 0.47 27.35
N ASP A 91 29.27 -0.80 26.97
CA ASP A 91 28.90 -1.24 25.63
C ASP A 91 27.99 -2.48 25.61
N LEU A 92 27.15 -2.52 24.58
CA LEU A 92 26.37 -3.69 24.16
C LEU A 92 26.96 -4.22 22.84
N THR A 93 27.31 -5.52 22.79
CA THR A 93 27.76 -6.21 21.59
C THR A 93 26.72 -7.24 21.17
N PHE A 94 26.14 -7.09 20.00
CA PHE A 94 25.14 -8.00 19.43
C PHE A 94 25.79 -9.17 18.72
N SER A 95 25.04 -10.24 18.50
CA SER A 95 25.50 -11.47 17.84
C SER A 95 26.02 -11.26 16.40
N ASP A 96 25.64 -10.19 15.74
CA ASP A 96 26.12 -9.77 14.42
C ASP A 96 27.43 -8.95 14.46
N GLY A 97 28.00 -8.75 15.64
CA GLY A 97 29.19 -7.95 15.87
C GLY A 97 28.95 -6.44 16.01
N THR A 98 27.70 -5.98 15.92
CA THR A 98 27.35 -4.59 16.14
C THR A 98 27.60 -4.18 17.58
N ARG A 99 28.23 -3.04 17.85
CA ARG A 99 28.45 -2.50 19.18
C ARG A 99 27.62 -1.23 19.39
N ARG A 100 27.08 -1.10 20.61
CA ARG A 100 26.32 0.08 21.07
C ARG A 100 26.66 0.36 22.52
N PRO A 101 26.67 1.62 22.98
CA PRO A 101 26.84 1.92 24.39
C PRO A 101 25.66 1.40 25.23
N ASN A 102 25.95 0.97 26.42
CA ASN A 102 24.99 0.51 27.39
C ASN A 102 24.46 1.70 28.18
N GLY A 103 23.14 1.98 28.12
CA GLY A 103 22.51 3.08 28.86
C GLY A 103 22.86 4.49 28.37
N GLY A 104 23.61 4.64 27.30
CA GLY A 104 24.02 5.96 26.81
C GLY A 104 23.00 6.62 25.88
N PRO A 105 23.03 7.96 25.74
CA PRO A 105 22.21 8.65 24.75
C PRO A 105 22.58 8.14 23.36
N ALA A 106 21.59 7.92 22.53
CA ALA A 106 21.72 7.28 21.22
C ALA A 106 22.56 8.06 20.18
N ILE A 107 23.76 8.46 20.54
CA ILE A 107 24.82 8.98 19.63
C ILE A 107 25.12 7.99 18.49
N TYR A 108 24.61 6.81 18.57
CA TYR A 108 24.84 5.64 17.73
C TYR A 108 24.22 5.66 16.36
N LEU A 109 23.36 6.61 16.07
CA LEU A 109 22.65 6.60 14.79
C LEU A 109 23.28 7.50 13.75
N THR A 110 24.31 8.24 14.09
CA THR A 110 25.13 8.94 13.11
C THR A 110 26.09 7.93 12.46
N GLY A 111 25.57 7.15 11.51
CA GLY A 111 26.36 6.20 10.74
C GLY A 111 25.89 4.73 10.78
N ALA A 112 24.88 4.39 11.57
CA ALA A 112 24.32 3.04 11.57
C ALA A 112 23.48 2.80 10.31
N PRO A 113 23.59 1.62 9.66
CA PRO A 113 22.77 1.31 8.50
C PRO A 113 21.28 1.21 8.88
N LEU A 114 20.41 1.49 7.92
CA LEU A 114 18.93 1.43 8.07
C LEU A 114 18.38 0.10 8.65
N SER A 115 19.15 -0.99 8.55
CA SER A 115 18.87 -2.27 9.19
C SER A 115 18.76 -2.17 10.72
N ALA A 116 19.60 -1.37 11.36
CA ALA A 116 19.59 -1.19 12.81
C ALA A 116 18.30 -0.46 13.29
N ALA A 117 17.78 0.47 12.51
CA ALA A 117 16.50 1.13 12.83
C ALA A 117 15.29 0.19 12.68
N ARG A 118 15.35 -0.79 11.76
CA ARG A 118 14.31 -1.81 11.60
C ARG A 118 14.29 -2.84 12.73
N GLU A 119 15.43 -3.18 13.27
CA GLU A 119 15.52 -4.06 14.43
C GLU A 119 14.93 -3.39 15.68
N PHE A 120 15.08 -2.08 15.82
CA PHE A 120 14.51 -1.33 16.94
C PHE A 120 12.97 -1.23 16.85
N HIS A 121 12.39 -1.13 15.66
CA HIS A 121 10.92 -1.19 15.46
C HIS A 121 10.37 -2.61 15.72
N ALA A 122 11.15 -3.66 15.43
CA ALA A 122 10.79 -5.03 15.78
C ALA A 122 10.84 -5.25 17.30
N PHE A 123 11.67 -4.51 18.02
CA PHE A 123 11.76 -4.51 19.48
C PHE A 123 10.52 -3.87 20.14
N ASP A 124 10.04 -2.77 19.59
CA ASP A 124 8.83 -2.06 20.04
C ASP A 124 7.57 -2.92 19.81
N ASP A 125 7.47 -3.59 18.66
CA ASP A 125 6.36 -4.50 18.33
C ASP A 125 6.37 -5.80 19.16
N ALA A 126 7.54 -6.26 19.62
CA ALA A 126 7.68 -7.44 20.48
C ALA A 126 7.38 -7.14 21.96
N TYR A 127 7.56 -5.88 22.38
CA TYR A 127 7.33 -5.45 23.75
C TYR A 127 5.85 -5.24 24.09
N ASP A 128 5.01 -4.97 23.09
CA ASP A 128 3.53 -4.83 23.25
C ASP A 128 2.79 -6.16 23.47
N GLY A 129 3.49 -7.27 23.48
CA GLY A 129 2.93 -8.60 23.65
C GLY A 129 3.59 -9.44 24.75
N LYS A 130 3.12 -9.33 25.99
CA LYS A 130 3.33 -10.27 27.10
C LYS A 130 4.70 -10.23 27.81
N ILE A 131 4.83 -9.37 28.77
CA ILE A 131 5.69 -9.61 29.95
C ILE A 131 4.80 -9.54 31.20
N GLY A 132 4.97 -10.55 32.06
CA GLY A 132 4.18 -10.76 33.25
C GLY A 132 4.21 -9.59 34.23
N GLU A 133 3.16 -9.55 35.02
CA GLU A 133 2.83 -8.59 36.04
C GLU A 133 3.98 -8.39 37.06
N GLY A 134 4.65 -7.25 36.94
CA GLY A 134 5.44 -6.62 37.99
C GLY A 134 5.24 -5.11 37.88
N PRO A 135 5.16 -4.36 38.99
CA PRO A 135 4.92 -2.93 38.92
C PRO A 135 6.18 -2.20 38.44
N ILE A 136 6.40 -2.21 37.13
CA ILE A 136 7.28 -1.25 36.48
C ILE A 136 6.40 -0.04 36.28
N GLU A 137 6.60 1.00 37.08
CA GLU A 137 6.05 2.31 36.78
C GLU A 137 6.37 2.64 35.33
N ASP A 138 5.32 2.74 34.52
CA ASP A 138 5.36 3.04 33.11
C ASP A 138 5.95 4.44 32.90
N GLN A 139 7.28 4.52 32.82
CA GLN A 139 8.03 5.74 32.51
C GLN A 139 8.09 6.00 31.00
N ARG A 140 7.23 5.36 30.21
CA ARG A 140 7.04 5.82 28.84
C ARG A 140 6.82 7.31 28.87
N PRO A 141 7.47 8.13 28.04
CA PRO A 141 6.97 9.45 27.83
C PRO A 141 5.53 9.20 27.47
N LYS A 142 4.66 9.38 28.46
CA LYS A 142 3.24 9.45 28.17
C LYS A 142 3.26 10.45 27.03
N PHE A 143 3.20 9.97 25.78
CA PHE A 143 2.64 10.81 24.75
C PHE A 143 1.48 11.37 25.48
N VAL A 144 1.57 12.63 25.84
CA VAL A 144 0.49 13.29 26.56
C VAL A 144 -0.63 13.02 25.61
N ALA A 145 -1.38 11.98 25.93
CA ALA A 145 -2.52 11.56 25.15
C ALA A 145 -3.29 12.85 25.16
N ALA A 146 -3.26 13.54 24.01
CA ALA A 146 -3.84 14.86 23.91
C ALA A 146 -5.17 14.67 24.56
N LYS A 147 -5.41 15.30 25.71
CA LYS A 147 -6.55 15.02 26.61
C LYS A 147 -7.70 14.66 25.72
N SER A 148 -8.34 13.49 25.91
CA SER A 148 -9.44 12.98 25.11
C SER A 148 -10.30 14.19 24.73
N SER A 149 -10.14 14.68 23.52
CA SER A 149 -10.81 15.92 23.14
C SER A 149 -12.21 15.53 22.71
N ALA A 150 -13.16 16.43 22.81
CA ALA A 150 -14.51 16.22 22.26
C ALA A 150 -14.47 15.71 20.80
N ASP A 151 -13.39 15.97 20.08
CA ASP A 151 -13.16 15.53 18.72
C ASP A 151 -12.86 14.03 18.58
N ASP A 152 -12.26 13.38 19.60
CA ASP A 152 -11.94 11.95 19.55
C ASP A 152 -13.23 11.11 19.51
N VAL A 153 -14.33 11.64 20.07
CA VAL A 153 -15.66 11.03 19.96
C VAL A 153 -16.10 10.90 18.49
N VAL A 154 -15.67 11.81 17.60
CA VAL A 154 -15.98 11.76 16.17
C VAL A 154 -15.35 10.51 15.54
N LEU A 155 -14.08 10.22 15.85
CA LEU A 155 -13.40 9.02 15.36
C LEU A 155 -14.05 7.75 15.91
N GLU A 156 -14.31 7.69 17.22
CA GLU A 156 -14.91 6.50 17.87
C GLU A 156 -16.31 6.23 17.34
N THR A 157 -17.10 7.29 17.15
CA THR A 157 -18.42 7.18 16.52
C THR A 157 -18.32 6.62 15.10
N TYR A 158 -17.37 7.10 14.30
CA TYR A 158 -17.13 6.60 12.95
C TYR A 158 -16.75 5.13 12.93
N ILE A 159 -15.78 4.72 13.77
CA ILE A 159 -15.32 3.33 13.86
C ILE A 159 -16.50 2.42 14.24
N LYS A 160 -17.27 2.79 15.26
CA LYS A 160 -18.42 2.04 15.74
C LYS A 160 -19.55 1.98 14.69
N HIS A 161 -19.92 3.12 14.11
CA HIS A 161 -21.01 3.23 13.12
C HIS A 161 -20.73 2.39 11.85
N LYS A 162 -19.47 2.37 11.39
CA LYS A 162 -19.06 1.60 10.20
C LYS A 162 -18.63 0.17 10.51
N GLY A 163 -18.59 -0.25 11.79
CA GLY A 163 -18.11 -1.58 12.19
C GLY A 163 -16.67 -1.85 11.72
N ILE A 164 -15.81 -0.83 11.79
CA ILE A 164 -14.45 -0.91 11.29
C ILE A 164 -13.59 -1.66 12.30
N THR A 165 -12.83 -2.67 11.83
CA THR A 165 -11.96 -3.47 12.66
C THR A 165 -10.61 -3.73 12.00
N GLY A 166 -9.63 -4.19 12.77
CA GLY A 166 -8.35 -4.67 12.30
C GLY A 166 -7.53 -3.59 11.57
N TYR A 167 -7.04 -3.89 10.38
CA TYR A 167 -6.16 -2.99 9.63
C TYR A 167 -6.81 -1.61 9.37
N ARG A 168 -8.09 -1.58 9.00
CA ARG A 168 -8.79 -0.31 8.71
C ARG A 168 -8.92 0.57 9.93
N GLU A 169 -9.14 -0.01 11.09
CA GLU A 169 -9.19 0.71 12.36
C GLU A 169 -7.83 1.31 12.70
N ARG A 170 -6.75 0.52 12.58
CA ARG A 170 -5.38 1.01 12.79
C ARG A 170 -5.05 2.19 11.87
N GLU A 171 -5.40 2.12 10.59
CA GLU A 171 -5.20 3.23 9.65
C GLU A 171 -6.03 4.47 10.03
N ALA A 172 -7.29 4.30 10.44
CA ALA A 172 -8.12 5.42 10.89
C ALA A 172 -7.52 6.10 12.13
N ARG A 173 -7.13 5.32 13.13
CA ARG A 173 -6.48 5.81 14.35
C ARG A 173 -5.12 6.47 14.05
N LYS A 174 -4.34 5.91 13.13
CA LYS A 174 -3.07 6.50 12.67
C LYS A 174 -3.30 7.88 12.05
N MET A 175 -4.24 7.99 11.13
CA MET A 175 -4.54 9.27 10.46
C MET A 175 -5.10 10.31 11.44
N TRP A 176 -5.93 9.87 12.38
CA TRP A 176 -6.44 10.75 13.44
C TRP A 176 -5.32 11.29 14.32
N ARG A 177 -4.36 10.44 14.69
CA ARG A 177 -3.17 10.83 15.45
C ARG A 177 -2.33 11.85 14.67
N ILE A 178 -2.13 11.64 13.36
CA ILE A 178 -1.44 12.60 12.49
C ILE A 178 -2.17 13.95 12.51
N PHE A 179 -3.49 13.96 12.35
CA PHE A 179 -4.29 15.18 12.46
C PHE A 179 -4.04 15.89 13.79
N ARG A 180 -4.17 15.19 14.91
CA ARG A 180 -3.99 15.75 16.24
C ARG A 180 -2.58 16.29 16.49
N THR A 181 -1.56 15.67 15.90
CA THR A 181 -0.16 16.09 16.05
C THR A 181 0.21 17.27 15.15
N VAL A 182 -0.29 17.27 13.91
CA VAL A 182 0.11 18.24 12.88
C VAL A 182 -0.68 19.55 13.01
N VAL A 183 -1.98 19.46 13.24
CA VAL A 183 -2.88 20.62 13.25
C VAL A 183 -3.05 21.16 14.66
N ASN A 184 -3.20 20.30 15.65
CA ASN A 184 -3.37 20.65 17.08
C ASN A 184 -4.43 21.73 17.37
N LYS A 185 -5.56 21.68 16.62
CA LYS A 185 -6.73 22.56 16.79
C LYS A 185 -7.99 21.72 16.96
N PRO A 186 -9.04 22.22 17.62
CA PRO A 186 -10.36 21.61 17.59
C PRO A 186 -10.91 21.54 16.16
N LEU A 187 -11.63 20.46 15.83
CA LEU A 187 -12.19 20.25 14.48
C LEU A 187 -13.08 21.41 14.01
N ARG A 188 -13.84 22.03 14.91
CA ARG A 188 -14.72 23.15 14.61
C ARG A 188 -13.97 24.39 14.12
N ASP A 189 -12.68 24.53 14.50
CA ASP A 189 -11.83 25.69 14.21
C ASP A 189 -10.87 25.39 13.03
N CYS A 190 -10.93 24.16 12.48
CA CYS A 190 -10.10 23.74 11.37
C CYS A 190 -10.60 24.33 10.04
N THR A 191 -9.64 24.71 9.20
CA THR A 191 -9.86 25.23 7.85
C THR A 191 -9.33 24.26 6.79
N ARG A 192 -9.58 24.53 5.51
CA ARG A 192 -8.98 23.74 4.41
C ARG A 192 -7.45 23.83 4.38
N ASP A 193 -6.88 24.91 4.90
CA ASP A 193 -5.42 25.04 4.97
C ASP A 193 -4.83 24.08 6.00
N ASP A 194 -5.52 23.82 7.10
CA ASP A 194 -5.15 22.77 8.04
C ASP A 194 -5.18 21.38 7.38
N GLY A 195 -6.19 21.12 6.54
CA GLY A 195 -6.24 19.90 5.72
C GLY A 195 -5.06 19.79 4.74
N ARG A 196 -4.68 20.87 4.07
CA ARG A 196 -3.49 20.95 3.19
C ARG A 196 -2.19 20.72 3.96
N THR A 197 -2.11 21.23 5.20
CA THR A 197 -0.95 20.99 6.08
C THR A 197 -0.76 19.50 6.38
N ILE A 198 -1.84 18.74 6.58
CA ILE A 198 -1.76 17.29 6.74
C ILE A 198 -1.26 16.63 5.45
N VAL A 199 -1.76 17.06 4.28
CA VAL A 199 -1.32 16.53 2.99
C VAL A 199 0.18 16.79 2.78
N ALA A 200 0.64 18.01 3.04
CA ALA A 200 2.06 18.36 2.95
C ALA A 200 2.92 17.52 3.91
N TYR A 201 2.43 17.28 5.13
CA TYR A 201 3.09 16.38 6.08
C TYR A 201 3.20 14.95 5.54
N LEU A 202 2.13 14.42 4.92
CA LEU A 202 2.14 13.07 4.35
C LEU A 202 3.08 12.97 3.14
N GLU A 203 3.25 14.03 2.38
CA GLU A 203 4.22 14.10 1.28
C GLU A 203 5.67 14.12 1.80
N ASP A 204 5.91 14.84 2.88
CA ASP A 204 7.24 14.96 3.50
C ASP A 204 7.68 13.67 4.22
N GLN A 205 6.73 12.83 4.66
CA GLN A 205 7.01 11.55 5.32
C GLN A 205 7.26 10.38 4.34
N ALA A 206 7.32 10.64 3.04
CA ALA A 206 7.65 9.60 2.07
C ALA A 206 9.15 9.24 2.15
N ASP A 207 9.44 7.94 2.21
CA ASP A 207 10.82 7.43 2.28
C ASP A 207 11.54 7.51 0.92
N ASP A 208 10.78 7.67 -0.17
CA ASP A 208 11.29 7.78 -1.53
C ASP A 208 11.52 9.25 -1.93
N ASP A 209 12.44 9.46 -2.86
CA ASP A 209 12.72 10.78 -3.46
C ASP A 209 11.50 11.39 -4.19
N GLU A 210 10.47 10.59 -4.45
CA GLU A 210 9.21 11.01 -5.07
C GLU A 210 8.09 11.17 -4.04
N PRO A 211 7.29 12.25 -4.10
CA PRO A 211 6.13 12.41 -3.23
C PRO A 211 5.10 11.32 -3.53
N PRO A 212 4.30 10.91 -2.53
CA PRO A 212 3.23 9.96 -2.74
C PRO A 212 2.25 10.47 -3.80
N LYS A 213 1.81 9.58 -4.70
CA LYS A 213 0.82 9.90 -5.74
C LYS A 213 -0.49 10.41 -5.12
N SER A 214 -1.17 11.28 -5.86
CA SER A 214 -2.45 11.87 -5.43
C SER A 214 -3.47 10.81 -5.01
N ALA A 215 -3.55 9.68 -5.71
CA ALA A 215 -4.41 8.55 -5.35
C ALA A 215 -4.05 7.95 -3.98
N THR A 216 -2.75 7.85 -3.65
CA THR A 216 -2.27 7.37 -2.34
C THR A 216 -2.63 8.35 -1.23
N LEU A 217 -2.43 9.66 -1.46
CA LEU A 217 -2.80 10.71 -0.51
C LEU A 217 -4.30 10.74 -0.26
N ARG A 218 -5.12 10.70 -1.34
CA ARG A 218 -6.59 10.60 -1.22
C ARG A 218 -7.00 9.40 -0.37
N ARG A 219 -6.43 8.22 -0.63
CA ARG A 219 -6.71 7.00 0.13
C ARG A 219 -6.33 7.12 1.60
N ARG A 220 -5.19 7.75 1.92
CA ARG A 220 -4.78 8.00 3.31
C ARG A 220 -5.74 8.97 4.02
N MET A 221 -6.24 9.99 3.32
CA MET A 221 -7.18 10.97 3.87
C MET A 221 -8.61 10.44 4.08
N VAL A 222 -9.00 9.34 3.41
CA VAL A 222 -10.36 8.77 3.49
C VAL A 222 -10.90 8.64 4.92
N PRO A 223 -10.16 8.10 5.91
CA PRO A 223 -10.70 7.94 7.26
C PRO A 223 -11.05 9.27 7.93
N LEU A 224 -10.23 10.31 7.76
CA LEU A 224 -10.49 11.63 8.31
C LEU A 224 -11.74 12.26 7.66
N VAL A 225 -11.77 12.23 6.31
CA VAL A 225 -12.91 12.77 5.55
C VAL A 225 -14.21 12.06 5.94
N ALA A 226 -14.18 10.74 6.05
CA ALA A 226 -15.37 9.95 6.35
C ALA A 226 -15.87 10.15 7.81
N ALA A 227 -14.95 10.26 8.77
CA ALA A 227 -15.31 10.51 10.17
C ALA A 227 -15.96 11.89 10.35
N VAL A 228 -15.40 12.92 9.71
CA VAL A 228 -15.93 14.28 9.77
C VAL A 228 -17.26 14.40 9.01
N ASN A 229 -17.41 13.74 7.85
CA ASN A 229 -18.69 13.72 7.13
C ASN A 229 -19.80 13.10 8.00
N LEU A 230 -19.52 12.00 8.72
CA LEU A 230 -20.48 11.42 9.64
C LEU A 230 -20.87 12.41 10.75
N ALA A 231 -19.91 13.17 11.30
CA ALA A 231 -20.22 14.18 12.30
C ALA A 231 -21.04 15.36 11.74
N ILE A 232 -20.89 15.67 10.44
CA ILE A 232 -21.75 16.65 9.75
C ILE A 232 -23.15 16.08 9.57
N ASP A 233 -23.28 14.83 9.11
CA ASP A 233 -24.58 14.15 8.95
C ASP A 233 -25.36 14.06 10.27
N GLU A 234 -24.63 13.95 11.42
CA GLU A 234 -25.18 13.98 12.77
C GLU A 234 -25.41 15.41 13.31
N GLY A 235 -25.16 16.46 12.54
CA GLY A 235 -25.33 17.85 12.93
C GLY A 235 -24.32 18.41 13.93
N LYS A 236 -23.24 17.67 14.20
CA LYS A 236 -22.17 18.06 15.16
C LYS A 236 -21.17 19.06 14.57
N LEU A 237 -20.99 19.02 13.26
CA LEU A 237 -20.09 19.89 12.51
C LEU A 237 -20.81 20.46 11.28
N LYS A 238 -20.36 21.62 10.79
CA LYS A 238 -20.96 22.28 9.61
C LYS A 238 -20.12 22.13 8.35
N PHE A 239 -18.84 21.82 8.49
CA PHE A 239 -17.88 21.87 7.40
C PHE A 239 -16.82 20.77 7.58
N ASN A 240 -16.36 20.21 6.44
CA ASN A 240 -15.27 19.24 6.42
C ASN A 240 -13.97 19.87 5.92
N PRO A 241 -13.01 20.15 6.81
CA PRO A 241 -11.75 20.78 6.44
C PRO A 241 -10.83 19.87 5.62
N PHE A 242 -11.08 18.56 5.59
CA PHE A 242 -10.24 17.56 4.93
C PHE A 242 -10.74 17.16 3.54
N SER A 243 -11.92 17.64 3.14
CA SER A 243 -12.49 17.36 1.83
C SER A 243 -11.77 18.15 0.74
N SER A 244 -11.44 17.47 -0.38
CA SER A 244 -10.88 18.09 -1.60
C SER A 244 -9.60 18.90 -1.36
N VAL A 245 -8.77 18.50 -0.40
CA VAL A 245 -7.50 19.16 -0.09
C VAL A 245 -6.29 18.53 -0.79
N VAL A 246 -6.43 17.30 -1.28
CA VAL A 246 -5.36 16.63 -2.05
C VAL A 246 -5.31 17.23 -3.45
N PRO A 247 -4.13 17.68 -3.92
CA PRO A 247 -3.97 18.19 -5.28
C PRO A 247 -4.39 17.18 -6.33
N ASP A 248 -5.03 17.66 -7.39
CA ASP A 248 -5.38 16.84 -8.55
C ASP A 248 -4.19 16.85 -9.52
N ARG A 249 -3.28 15.89 -9.35
CA ARG A 249 -2.12 15.69 -10.23
C ARG A 249 -2.42 14.55 -11.18
N LYS A 250 -1.99 14.71 -12.42
CA LYS A 250 -1.96 13.59 -13.38
C LYS A 250 -0.71 12.74 -13.12
N ASP A 251 -0.69 12.09 -11.96
CA ASP A 251 0.43 11.26 -11.47
C ASP A 251 0.07 9.78 -11.34
N GLU A 252 -1.06 9.38 -11.95
CA GLU A 252 -1.47 7.98 -11.98
C GLU A 252 -0.69 7.24 -13.07
N ASP A 253 -0.03 6.14 -12.70
CA ASP A 253 0.56 5.24 -13.69
C ASP A 253 -0.57 4.44 -14.35
N GLU A 254 -0.62 4.46 -15.65
CA GLU A 254 -1.42 3.49 -16.39
C GLU A 254 -0.73 2.13 -16.29
N ARG A 255 -1.40 1.19 -15.64
CA ARG A 255 -0.88 -0.18 -15.51
C ARG A 255 -1.08 -0.91 -16.82
N GLU A 256 0.02 -1.34 -17.40
CA GLU A 256 0.01 -2.08 -18.63
C GLU A 256 -0.41 -3.54 -18.46
N ALA A 257 -0.99 -4.10 -19.51
CA ALA A 257 -1.23 -5.53 -19.63
C ALA A 257 0.06 -6.26 -20.02
N PHE A 258 0.21 -7.52 -19.62
CA PHE A 258 1.23 -8.36 -20.23
C PHE A 258 0.94 -8.55 -21.72
N ASP A 259 1.94 -8.34 -22.56
CA ASP A 259 1.87 -8.62 -23.98
C ASP A 259 2.17 -10.09 -24.32
N ASP A 260 2.22 -10.42 -25.60
CA ASP A 260 2.43 -11.80 -26.02
C ASP A 260 3.90 -12.25 -25.83
N ASP A 261 4.86 -11.33 -25.83
CA ASP A 261 6.28 -11.63 -25.60
C ASP A 261 6.53 -11.82 -24.10
N ASP A 262 5.96 -11.02 -23.23
CA ASP A 262 5.94 -11.28 -21.79
C ASP A 262 5.39 -12.68 -21.50
N MET A 263 4.28 -13.05 -22.13
CA MET A 263 3.67 -14.35 -21.91
C MET A 263 4.49 -15.52 -22.45
N LYS A 264 5.25 -15.34 -23.53
CA LYS A 264 6.22 -16.34 -24.02
C LYS A 264 7.33 -16.52 -22.99
N LEU A 265 7.88 -15.40 -22.47
CA LEU A 265 8.93 -15.42 -21.46
C LEU A 265 8.48 -16.07 -20.16
N ILE A 266 7.27 -15.75 -19.69
CA ILE A 266 6.66 -16.37 -18.52
C ILE A 266 6.50 -17.88 -18.73
N ARG A 267 5.95 -18.34 -19.87
CA ARG A 267 5.75 -19.76 -20.14
C ARG A 267 7.06 -20.53 -20.18
N ALA A 268 8.09 -20.00 -20.83
CA ALA A 268 9.40 -20.62 -20.91
C ALA A 268 10.06 -20.84 -19.54
N ASN A 269 9.76 -19.98 -18.56
CA ASN A 269 10.39 -20.00 -17.25
C ASN A 269 9.50 -20.54 -16.12
N LEU A 270 8.28 -20.99 -16.40
CA LEU A 270 7.35 -21.50 -15.38
C LEU A 270 7.94 -22.58 -14.48
N HIS A 271 8.83 -23.43 -15.04
CA HIS A 271 9.48 -24.52 -14.33
C HIS A 271 10.34 -24.05 -13.14
N ARG A 272 10.69 -22.76 -13.06
CA ARG A 272 11.45 -22.17 -11.95
C ARG A 272 10.59 -21.90 -10.71
N LEU A 273 9.27 -21.92 -10.85
CA LEU A 273 8.33 -21.75 -9.74
C LEU A 273 7.96 -23.12 -9.14
N ASP A 274 7.61 -23.13 -7.85
CA ASP A 274 6.99 -24.30 -7.25
C ASP A 274 5.60 -24.61 -7.87
N ALA A 275 5.10 -25.82 -7.68
CA ALA A 275 3.85 -26.25 -8.29
C ALA A 275 2.64 -25.39 -7.90
N ASN A 276 2.60 -24.86 -6.67
CA ASN A 276 1.51 -24.01 -6.19
C ASN A 276 1.54 -22.62 -6.85
N ASP A 277 2.73 -22.03 -6.98
CA ASP A 277 2.90 -20.73 -7.64
C ASP A 277 2.73 -20.84 -9.17
N GLN A 278 3.16 -21.96 -9.79
CA GLN A 278 2.85 -22.25 -11.20
C GLN A 278 1.31 -22.30 -11.42
N LEU A 279 0.59 -23.01 -10.54
CA LEU A 279 -0.85 -23.11 -10.64
C LEU A 279 -1.53 -21.76 -10.43
N LEU A 280 -1.10 -20.98 -9.43
CA LEU A 280 -1.61 -19.63 -9.20
C LEU A 280 -1.42 -18.74 -10.43
N LEU A 281 -0.21 -18.75 -11.02
CA LEU A 281 0.08 -17.96 -12.21
C LEU A 281 -0.80 -18.38 -13.39
N ARG A 282 -0.97 -19.69 -13.62
CA ARG A 282 -1.86 -20.21 -14.68
C ARG A 282 -3.31 -19.79 -14.46
N VAL A 283 -3.83 -19.88 -13.23
CA VAL A 283 -5.18 -19.42 -12.87
C VAL A 283 -5.33 -17.93 -13.21
N LEU A 284 -4.41 -17.09 -12.80
CA LEU A 284 -4.48 -15.65 -13.06
C LEU A 284 -4.40 -15.32 -14.56
N ALA A 285 -3.48 -15.97 -15.29
CA ALA A 285 -3.25 -15.72 -16.69
C ALA A 285 -4.44 -16.15 -17.58
N THR A 286 -5.04 -17.30 -17.29
CA THR A 286 -6.08 -17.88 -18.15
C THR A 286 -7.49 -17.45 -17.80
N THR A 287 -7.73 -16.99 -16.56
CA THR A 287 -9.08 -16.59 -16.11
C THR A 287 -9.24 -15.09 -15.90
N GLY A 288 -8.15 -14.34 -15.68
CA GLY A 288 -8.19 -12.93 -15.32
C GLY A 288 -8.86 -12.62 -13.98
N VAL A 289 -9.05 -13.60 -13.10
CA VAL A 289 -9.59 -13.39 -11.75
C VAL A 289 -8.66 -12.53 -10.91
N ARG A 290 -9.20 -11.84 -9.90
CA ARG A 290 -8.35 -11.12 -8.95
C ARG A 290 -7.54 -12.12 -8.11
N ARG A 291 -6.33 -11.71 -7.70
CA ARG A 291 -5.50 -12.53 -6.81
C ARG A 291 -6.28 -13.09 -5.62
N GLY A 292 -7.02 -12.23 -4.92
CA GLY A 292 -7.84 -12.66 -3.79
C GLY A 292 -8.87 -13.72 -4.14
N GLU A 293 -9.47 -13.61 -5.32
CA GLU A 293 -10.46 -14.57 -5.84
C GLU A 293 -9.82 -15.92 -6.17
N ALA A 294 -8.58 -15.94 -6.68
CA ALA A 294 -7.85 -17.19 -6.94
C ALA A 294 -7.63 -17.99 -5.65
N PHE A 295 -7.31 -17.35 -4.55
CA PHE A 295 -7.15 -17.98 -3.22
C PHE A 295 -8.49 -18.37 -2.56
N GLU A 296 -9.61 -17.89 -3.05
CA GLU A 296 -10.95 -18.25 -2.56
C GLU A 296 -11.50 -19.51 -3.26
N ILE A 297 -10.82 -20.01 -4.31
CA ILE A 297 -11.23 -21.25 -4.99
C ILE A 297 -10.96 -22.44 -4.06
N ASN A 298 -12.03 -22.99 -3.49
CA ASN A 298 -11.97 -24.11 -2.54
C ASN A 298 -12.89 -25.27 -2.92
N GLY A 299 -13.48 -25.22 -4.12
CA GLY A 299 -14.37 -26.24 -4.65
C GLY A 299 -14.80 -25.91 -6.06
N GLU A 300 -15.46 -26.84 -6.69
CA GLU A 300 -15.98 -26.72 -8.05
C GLU A 300 -17.40 -27.23 -8.17
N LYS A 301 -18.04 -26.83 -9.26
CA LYS A 301 -19.34 -27.33 -9.73
C LYS A 301 -19.19 -27.77 -11.16
N SER A 302 -20.16 -28.55 -11.65
CA SER A 302 -20.27 -28.97 -13.04
C SER A 302 -21.68 -28.71 -13.55
N GLU A 303 -21.81 -28.22 -14.79
CA GLU A 303 -23.05 -27.98 -15.50
C GLU A 303 -22.78 -28.31 -16.98
N ASP A 304 -23.59 -29.14 -17.60
CA ASP A 304 -23.42 -29.61 -18.98
C ASP A 304 -22.01 -30.19 -19.26
N GLY A 305 -21.44 -30.90 -18.28
CA GLY A 305 -20.09 -31.46 -18.38
C GLY A 305 -18.95 -30.42 -18.25
N ILE A 306 -19.27 -29.16 -18.06
CA ILE A 306 -18.29 -28.05 -17.91
C ILE A 306 -18.03 -27.82 -16.44
N ARG A 307 -16.78 -28.00 -16.03
CA ARG A 307 -16.31 -27.71 -14.66
C ARG A 307 -16.12 -26.19 -14.49
N TYR A 308 -16.57 -25.63 -13.34
CA TYR A 308 -16.41 -24.23 -13.02
C TYR A 308 -16.31 -24.00 -11.52
N CYS A 309 -15.77 -22.84 -11.12
CA CYS A 309 -15.80 -22.36 -9.75
C CYS A 309 -16.63 -21.09 -9.59
N MET A 310 -17.00 -20.81 -8.35
CA MET A 310 -17.61 -19.54 -7.95
C MET A 310 -16.52 -18.63 -7.37
N VAL A 311 -16.44 -17.39 -7.83
CA VAL A 311 -15.50 -16.39 -7.31
C VAL A 311 -16.20 -15.07 -6.99
N GLY A 312 -15.55 -14.21 -6.19
CA GLY A 312 -16.06 -12.86 -5.89
C GLY A 312 -17.05 -12.82 -4.74
N THR A 313 -16.81 -13.57 -3.68
CA THR A 313 -17.74 -13.72 -2.54
C THR A 313 -17.92 -12.46 -1.68
N LYS A 314 -17.07 -11.44 -1.84
CA LYS A 314 -17.10 -10.21 -1.01
C LYS A 314 -18.37 -9.36 -1.18
N THR A 315 -18.95 -9.35 -2.36
CA THR A 315 -20.18 -8.62 -2.64
C THR A 315 -21.09 -9.42 -3.57
N PRO A 316 -22.43 -9.36 -3.41
CA PRO A 316 -23.35 -10.05 -4.30
C PRO A 316 -23.15 -9.73 -5.79
N GLN A 317 -22.66 -8.50 -6.09
CA GLN A 317 -22.42 -8.05 -7.45
C GLN A 317 -21.14 -8.64 -8.07
N SER A 318 -20.17 -9.04 -7.25
CA SER A 318 -18.92 -9.65 -7.72
C SER A 318 -19.00 -11.16 -7.89
N LEU A 319 -20.00 -11.81 -7.28
CA LEU A 319 -20.17 -13.26 -7.35
C LEU A 319 -20.48 -13.70 -8.78
N ARG A 320 -19.66 -14.59 -9.32
CA ARG A 320 -19.78 -15.07 -10.70
C ARG A 320 -19.22 -16.48 -10.90
N ARG A 321 -19.70 -17.10 -11.97
CA ARG A 321 -19.21 -18.41 -12.45
C ARG A 321 -17.98 -18.21 -13.33
N ILE A 322 -16.92 -18.96 -13.07
CA ILE A 322 -15.70 -19.01 -13.88
C ILE A 322 -15.50 -20.45 -14.35
N PRO A 323 -15.88 -20.79 -15.60
CA PRO A 323 -15.52 -22.05 -16.19
C PRO A 323 -14.02 -22.20 -16.26
N PHE A 324 -13.49 -23.39 -16.01
CA PHE A 324 -12.05 -23.60 -16.13
C PHE A 324 -11.64 -23.62 -17.61
N PRO A 325 -10.74 -22.70 -18.04
CA PRO A 325 -10.28 -22.63 -19.42
C PRO A 325 -9.58 -23.93 -19.86
N LYS A 326 -9.61 -24.21 -21.16
CA LYS A 326 -8.96 -25.38 -21.74
C LYS A 326 -7.48 -25.49 -21.39
N ASP A 327 -6.75 -24.35 -21.36
CA ASP A 327 -5.32 -24.28 -21.05
C ASP A 327 -5.03 -24.51 -19.55
N LEU A 328 -6.03 -24.38 -18.69
CA LEU A 328 -5.91 -24.61 -17.25
C LEU A 328 -6.24 -26.04 -16.84
N LEU A 329 -7.20 -26.66 -17.52
CA LEU A 329 -7.74 -27.99 -17.16
C LEU A 329 -6.67 -29.07 -16.96
N PRO A 330 -5.59 -29.17 -17.79
CA PRO A 330 -4.55 -30.19 -17.61
C PRO A 330 -3.75 -30.06 -16.33
N HIS A 331 -3.78 -28.86 -15.71
CA HIS A 331 -3.01 -28.54 -14.49
C HIS A 331 -3.86 -28.57 -13.22
N LEU A 332 -5.18 -28.84 -13.36
CA LEU A 332 -6.08 -28.95 -12.22
C LEU A 332 -6.14 -30.38 -11.69
N PRO A 333 -6.40 -30.57 -10.39
CA PRO A 333 -6.75 -31.91 -9.88
C PRO A 333 -8.01 -32.42 -10.54
N LYS A 334 -8.20 -33.75 -10.54
CA LYS A 334 -9.42 -34.42 -11.09
C LYS A 334 -10.68 -33.77 -10.52
N LYS A 335 -10.69 -33.40 -9.25
CA LYS A 335 -11.77 -32.70 -8.57
C LYS A 335 -11.18 -31.75 -7.51
N ILE A 336 -11.70 -30.52 -7.44
CA ILE A 336 -11.32 -29.56 -6.42
C ILE A 336 -12.23 -29.73 -5.21
N THR A 337 -11.69 -30.22 -4.10
CA THR A 337 -12.42 -30.51 -2.85
C THR A 337 -11.91 -29.70 -1.65
N GLY A 338 -11.04 -28.73 -1.88
CA GLY A 338 -10.42 -27.87 -0.88
C GLY A 338 -9.71 -26.70 -1.54
N PRO A 339 -8.91 -25.91 -0.80
CA PRO A 339 -8.19 -24.75 -1.34
C PRO A 339 -7.33 -25.17 -2.55
N LEU A 340 -7.60 -24.54 -3.70
CA LEU A 340 -6.83 -24.80 -4.93
C LEU A 340 -5.41 -24.22 -4.82
N ILE A 341 -5.29 -23.05 -4.22
CA ILE A 341 -4.01 -22.35 -3.98
C ILE A 341 -3.80 -22.25 -2.48
N THR A 342 -2.64 -22.67 -2.01
CA THR A 342 -2.29 -22.69 -0.59
C THR A 342 -1.34 -21.55 -0.21
N GLY A 343 -1.22 -21.28 1.10
CA GLY A 343 -0.31 -20.30 1.64
C GLY A 343 -0.88 -18.86 1.73
N ARG A 344 0.00 -17.91 2.05
CA ARG A 344 -0.40 -16.50 2.26
C ARG A 344 -0.36 -15.71 0.96
N LYS A 345 -1.44 -14.96 0.69
CA LYS A 345 -1.61 -14.14 -0.53
C LYS A 345 -0.47 -13.16 -0.77
N ASP A 346 0.03 -12.54 0.30
CA ASP A 346 1.07 -11.51 0.18
C ASP A 346 2.45 -12.12 -0.08
N SER A 347 2.75 -13.26 0.54
CA SER A 347 3.98 -14.02 0.26
C SER A 347 4.03 -14.51 -1.18
N ALA A 348 2.92 -15.06 -1.70
CA ALA A 348 2.83 -15.47 -3.10
C ALA A 348 3.01 -14.29 -4.07
N SER A 349 2.45 -13.11 -3.74
CA SER A 349 2.67 -11.91 -4.55
C SER A 349 4.11 -11.47 -4.59
N LYS A 350 4.84 -11.59 -3.47
CA LYS A 350 6.25 -11.27 -3.39
C LYS A 350 7.07 -12.22 -4.29
N ARG A 351 6.87 -13.54 -4.13
CA ARG A 351 7.58 -14.55 -4.95
C ARG A 351 7.31 -14.38 -6.45
N LEU A 352 6.05 -14.18 -6.84
CA LEU A 352 5.74 -13.98 -8.26
C LEU A 352 6.30 -12.66 -8.82
N ARG A 353 6.41 -11.61 -8.00
CA ARG A 353 7.09 -10.38 -8.42
C ARG A 353 8.59 -10.61 -8.61
N GLU A 354 9.23 -11.27 -7.67
CA GLU A 354 10.65 -11.65 -7.74
C GLU A 354 10.91 -12.48 -8.99
N PHE A 355 10.11 -13.52 -9.22
CA PHE A 355 10.18 -14.35 -10.43
C PHE A 355 10.08 -13.52 -11.72
N LEU A 356 9.10 -12.61 -11.83
CA LEU A 356 8.94 -11.78 -13.03
C LEU A 356 10.15 -10.85 -13.24
N CYS A 357 10.69 -10.27 -12.16
CA CYS A 357 11.92 -9.48 -12.24
C CYS A 357 13.14 -10.30 -12.71
N GLU A 358 13.27 -11.53 -12.20
CA GLU A 358 14.38 -12.43 -12.57
C GLU A 358 14.36 -12.85 -14.04
N ILE A 359 13.17 -13.01 -14.62
CA ILE A 359 13.03 -13.33 -16.05
C ILE A 359 13.05 -12.10 -16.96
N GLY A 360 13.32 -10.90 -16.42
CA GLY A 360 13.51 -9.68 -17.19
C GLY A 360 12.27 -8.76 -17.29
N ILE A 361 11.13 -9.13 -16.72
CA ILE A 361 9.93 -8.27 -16.66
C ILE A 361 10.06 -7.34 -15.47
N LYS A 362 10.82 -6.24 -15.64
CA LYS A 362 11.16 -5.30 -14.55
C LYS A 362 10.33 -4.02 -14.55
N ASP A 363 9.39 -3.91 -15.45
CA ASP A 363 8.64 -2.69 -15.64
C ASP A 363 7.78 -2.35 -14.42
N ARG A 364 7.92 -1.12 -13.90
CA ARG A 364 7.13 -0.59 -12.79
C ARG A 364 5.65 -0.48 -13.14
N ASP A 365 5.33 -0.33 -14.43
CA ASP A 365 3.99 -0.15 -14.94
C ASP A 365 3.22 -1.48 -15.02
N LYS A 366 3.93 -2.61 -15.01
CA LYS A 366 3.35 -3.96 -14.97
C LYS A 366 3.20 -4.47 -13.55
N ALA A 367 2.01 -4.31 -12.96
CA ALA A 367 1.69 -4.88 -11.65
C ALA A 367 1.36 -6.39 -11.80
N PRO A 368 2.21 -7.33 -11.33
CA PRO A 368 2.14 -8.74 -11.69
C PRO A 368 0.74 -9.34 -11.63
N MET A 369 0.02 -9.07 -10.53
CA MET A 369 -1.30 -9.65 -10.32
C MET A 369 -2.44 -8.93 -11.08
N HIS A 370 -2.25 -7.67 -11.49
CA HIS A 370 -3.25 -6.89 -12.22
C HIS A 370 -3.01 -6.93 -13.72
N SER A 371 -1.76 -7.03 -14.17
CA SER A 371 -1.42 -7.08 -15.60
C SER A 371 -1.96 -8.32 -16.29
N PHE A 372 -2.06 -9.48 -15.62
CA PHE A 372 -2.81 -10.64 -16.14
C PHE A 372 -4.28 -10.31 -16.36
N ARG A 373 -4.89 -9.60 -15.43
CA ARG A 373 -6.30 -9.22 -15.53
C ARG A 373 -6.54 -8.17 -16.61
N HIS A 374 -5.61 -7.22 -16.78
CA HIS A 374 -5.65 -6.26 -17.90
C HIS A 374 -5.52 -6.97 -19.25
N ARG A 375 -4.59 -7.95 -19.37
CA ARG A 375 -4.48 -8.80 -20.54
C ARG A 375 -5.78 -9.54 -20.83
N ALA A 376 -6.37 -10.20 -19.83
CA ALA A 376 -7.63 -10.92 -19.99
C ALA A 376 -8.74 -9.98 -20.50
N ALA A 377 -8.83 -8.75 -19.95
CA ALA A 377 -9.78 -7.73 -20.41
C ALA A 377 -9.55 -7.33 -21.87
N GLN A 378 -8.29 -7.12 -22.27
CA GLN A 378 -7.96 -6.76 -23.65
C GLN A 378 -8.29 -7.89 -24.63
N ARG A 379 -7.95 -9.14 -24.28
CA ARG A 379 -8.24 -10.30 -25.15
C ARG A 379 -9.74 -10.53 -25.28
N LEU A 380 -10.50 -10.43 -24.19
CA LEU A 380 -11.96 -10.51 -24.25
C LEU A 380 -12.57 -9.38 -25.08
N ARG A 381 -12.07 -8.13 -24.98
CA ARG A 381 -12.54 -7.01 -25.81
C ARG A 381 -12.30 -7.27 -27.30
N ARG A 382 -11.16 -7.85 -27.66
CA ARG A 382 -10.84 -8.19 -29.07
C ARG A 382 -11.67 -9.36 -29.60
N ALA A 383 -12.02 -10.33 -28.75
CA ALA A 383 -12.63 -11.58 -29.18
C ALA A 383 -14.16 -11.65 -29.01
N ILE A 384 -14.73 -10.81 -28.15
CA ILE A 384 -16.15 -10.86 -27.75
C ILE A 384 -16.77 -9.47 -27.93
N ALA A 385 -17.76 -9.36 -28.81
CA ALA A 385 -18.49 -8.10 -29.03
C ALA A 385 -19.45 -7.78 -27.87
N ASP A 386 -20.08 -8.80 -27.28
CA ASP A 386 -21.03 -8.65 -26.19
C ASP A 386 -20.35 -8.16 -24.90
N GLU A 387 -20.62 -6.92 -24.51
CA GLU A 387 -20.10 -6.29 -23.31
C GLU A 387 -20.60 -6.97 -22.03
N ALA A 388 -21.86 -7.38 -21.98
CA ALA A 388 -22.43 -8.03 -20.82
C ALA A 388 -21.79 -9.39 -20.55
N LEU A 389 -21.43 -10.14 -21.63
CA LEU A 389 -20.69 -11.40 -21.52
C LEU A 389 -19.26 -11.16 -20.99
N ARG A 390 -18.55 -10.13 -21.50
CA ARG A 390 -17.23 -9.74 -20.99
C ARG A 390 -17.29 -9.38 -19.50
N GLU A 391 -18.30 -8.59 -19.11
CA GLU A 391 -18.52 -8.23 -17.70
C GLU A 391 -18.86 -9.45 -16.84
N ALA A 392 -19.63 -10.40 -17.35
CA ALA A 392 -19.98 -11.62 -16.62
C ALA A 392 -18.75 -12.45 -16.24
N ILE A 393 -17.75 -12.53 -17.12
CA ILE A 393 -16.47 -13.20 -16.88
C ILE A 393 -15.58 -12.36 -15.99
N GLY A 394 -15.35 -11.10 -16.34
CA GLY A 394 -14.41 -10.22 -15.67
C GLY A 394 -14.87 -9.74 -14.29
N GLY A 395 -16.17 -9.71 -14.02
CA GLY A 395 -16.71 -9.06 -12.82
C GLY A 395 -16.36 -7.56 -12.79
N TRP A 396 -16.24 -6.95 -13.97
CA TRP A 396 -16.13 -5.50 -14.08
C TRP A 396 -17.51 -4.87 -13.94
N ALA A 397 -17.61 -3.83 -13.12
CA ALA A 397 -18.81 -3.06 -12.94
C ALA A 397 -18.65 -1.75 -13.71
N ASP A 398 -19.29 -1.61 -14.87
CA ASP A 398 -19.47 -0.30 -15.43
C ASP A 398 -20.53 0.46 -14.61
N GLY A 399 -20.14 1.63 -14.06
CA GLY A 399 -20.95 2.38 -13.09
C GLY A 399 -22.28 2.93 -13.65
N LYS A 400 -22.55 2.78 -14.94
CA LYS A 400 -23.64 3.51 -15.64
C LYS A 400 -24.91 2.69 -15.97
N LYS A 401 -24.94 1.37 -15.85
CA LYS A 401 -26.12 0.56 -16.24
C LYS A 401 -26.61 -0.38 -15.12
N LYS A 402 -27.33 0.17 -14.15
CA LYS A 402 -27.94 -0.62 -13.07
C LYS A 402 -29.19 -1.43 -13.49
N THR A 403 -29.84 -1.09 -14.59
CA THR A 403 -31.17 -1.61 -14.93
C THR A 403 -31.16 -2.97 -15.61
N SER A 404 -30.21 -3.25 -16.51
CA SER A 404 -30.12 -4.54 -17.22
C SER A 404 -29.64 -5.72 -16.32
N ARG A 405 -29.02 -5.39 -15.18
CA ARG A 405 -28.53 -6.37 -14.22
C ARG A 405 -29.61 -7.05 -13.37
N LYS A 406 -30.85 -6.52 -13.36
CA LYS A 406 -31.97 -7.09 -12.60
C LYS A 406 -32.60 -8.33 -13.25
N TYR A 407 -32.39 -8.53 -14.54
CA TYR A 407 -33.02 -9.59 -15.32
C TYR A 407 -32.02 -10.67 -15.70
N GLY A 408 -31.60 -11.49 -14.76
CA GLY A 408 -30.74 -12.62 -15.03
C GLY A 408 -30.45 -13.45 -13.80
N ASN A 409 -30.07 -14.71 -13.97
CA ASN A 409 -29.67 -15.60 -12.89
C ASN A 409 -28.67 -14.92 -11.96
N LYS A 410 -28.92 -14.96 -10.65
CA LYS A 410 -28.14 -14.26 -9.60
C LYS A 410 -26.62 -14.49 -9.69
N HIS A 411 -26.15 -15.54 -10.37
CA HIS A 411 -24.74 -15.99 -10.29
C HIS A 411 -24.00 -16.11 -11.61
N GLY A 412 -24.59 -15.75 -12.74
CA GLY A 412 -23.93 -15.83 -14.04
C GLY A 412 -24.45 -14.81 -15.02
N ARG A 413 -25.16 -13.78 -14.52
CA ARG A 413 -25.77 -12.72 -15.34
C ARG A 413 -26.61 -13.26 -16.51
N GLY A 414 -27.22 -14.45 -16.34
CA GLY A 414 -28.10 -15.08 -17.31
C GLY A 414 -27.42 -15.80 -18.46
N PHE A 415 -26.11 -15.82 -18.55
CA PHE A 415 -25.41 -16.54 -19.61
C PHE A 415 -25.31 -18.05 -19.34
N PRO A 416 -25.60 -18.93 -20.33
CA PRO A 416 -25.33 -20.37 -20.23
C PRO A 416 -23.84 -20.63 -19.96
N ILE A 417 -23.54 -21.71 -19.21
CA ILE A 417 -22.16 -22.03 -18.86
C ILE A 417 -21.28 -22.28 -20.09
N LYS A 418 -21.86 -22.80 -21.15
CA LYS A 418 -21.20 -23.06 -22.45
C LYS A 418 -20.71 -21.74 -23.08
N MET A 419 -21.53 -20.68 -23.08
CA MET A 419 -21.11 -19.36 -23.59
C MET A 419 -20.00 -18.76 -22.76
N LEU A 420 -20.07 -18.89 -21.42
CA LEU A 420 -19.00 -18.42 -20.55
C LEU A 420 -17.70 -19.19 -20.80
N LYS A 421 -17.79 -20.52 -21.07
CA LYS A 421 -16.64 -21.37 -21.38
C LYS A 421 -15.99 -20.98 -22.71
N GLU A 422 -16.78 -20.81 -23.76
CA GLU A 422 -16.29 -20.39 -25.08
C GLU A 422 -15.61 -19.02 -25.01
N ALA A 423 -16.17 -18.11 -24.24
CA ALA A 423 -15.62 -16.78 -24.07
C ALA A 423 -14.32 -16.78 -23.26
N ILE A 424 -14.26 -17.49 -22.13
CA ILE A 424 -13.06 -17.52 -21.29
C ILE A 424 -11.88 -18.22 -21.99
N ASP A 425 -12.15 -19.20 -22.85
CA ASP A 425 -11.13 -19.89 -23.66
C ASP A 425 -10.42 -18.96 -24.67
N LYS A 426 -10.96 -17.76 -24.93
CA LYS A 426 -10.32 -16.75 -25.77
C LYS A 426 -9.22 -15.97 -25.04
N ILE A 427 -9.18 -16.05 -23.69
CA ILE A 427 -8.13 -15.38 -22.92
C ILE A 427 -6.77 -16.03 -23.24
N GLY A 428 -6.68 -17.35 -23.12
CA GLY A 428 -5.46 -18.11 -23.38
C GLY A 428 -4.32 -17.76 -22.42
N MET A 429 -3.37 -18.64 -22.34
CA MET A 429 -2.17 -18.43 -21.54
C MET A 429 -1.05 -17.79 -22.38
#